data_4f2dec8c25ef7f189d9a4aa2d392db12
#
_entry.id   4f2dec8c25ef7f189d9a4aa2d392db12
#
_cell.length_a   1.000
_cell.length_b   1.000
_cell.length_c   1.000
_cell.angle_alpha   90.00
_cell.angle_beta   90.00
_cell.angle_gamma   90.00
#
_symmetry.space_group_name_H-M   'P 1'
#
loop_
_entity.id
_entity.type
_entity.pdbx_description
1 polymer ?
#
loop_
_entity_poly.entity_id
_entity_poly.type
_entity_poly.pdbx_seq_one_letter_code
_entity_poly.pdbx_strand_id
1 'polypeptide(L)'
;MEDGGQRTLLELLTDAARELVAELGASGCAVSRAIGDVLVLVAEYTEDGRTLQLGQGYLVSDFPETQAVMSLRVPRALSTRDPDVDPAEAQVLGDLGYSSLLMLPLEVGDEVWGLVEVYGEDDRTFSGGDVAAADPILDRLRDALGSLP
;
A
#
# COMPACT_ATOMS: atom_id res chain seq x y z
N MET A 1 12.05 -23.30 23.24
CA MET A 1 12.66 -22.45 22.77
C MET A 1 11.94 -21.52 22.06
N GLU A 2 12.06 -20.72 21.90
CA GLU A 2 11.36 -19.94 21.22
C GLU A 2 11.99 -19.60 20.01
N ASP A 3 11.36 -19.20 19.19
CA ASP A 3 11.91 -18.83 17.97
C ASP A 3 11.88 -17.36 17.82
N GLY A 4 12.33 -16.65 18.79
CA GLY A 4 12.23 -15.22 18.90
C GLY A 4 12.59 -14.45 17.65
N GLY A 5 13.26 -15.08 16.72
CA GLY A 5 13.59 -14.42 15.46
C GLY A 5 12.55 -14.56 14.39
N GLN A 6 11.56 -15.44 14.57
CA GLN A 6 10.57 -15.66 13.55
C GLN A 6 9.39 -14.73 13.67
N ARG A 7 8.99 -14.17 12.54
CA ARG A 7 7.87 -13.25 12.49
C ARG A 7 6.78 -13.82 11.59
N THR A 8 5.53 -13.62 11.97
CA THR A 8 4.42 -14.03 11.14
C THR A 8 4.30 -13.11 9.91
N LEU A 9 3.59 -13.57 8.91
CA LEU A 9 3.31 -12.75 7.73
C LEU A 9 2.63 -11.44 8.15
N LEU A 10 1.63 -11.52 9.03
CA LEU A 10 0.92 -10.33 9.50
C LEU A 10 1.86 -9.33 10.16
N GLU A 11 2.78 -9.83 11.02
CA GLU A 11 3.74 -8.96 11.68
C GLU A 11 4.67 -8.28 10.68
N LEU A 12 5.15 -9.02 9.69
CA LEU A 12 6.02 -8.45 8.66
C LEU A 12 5.32 -7.34 7.90
N LEU A 13 4.08 -7.58 7.48
CA LEU A 13 3.34 -6.60 6.71
C LEU A 13 2.95 -5.38 7.54
N THR A 14 2.52 -5.59 8.78
CA THR A 14 2.13 -4.49 9.67
C THR A 14 3.33 -3.63 10.03
N ASP A 15 4.48 -4.24 10.28
CA ASP A 15 5.68 -3.49 10.61
C ASP A 15 6.16 -2.66 9.41
N ALA A 16 6.07 -3.22 8.20
CA ALA A 16 6.41 -2.48 7.00
C ALA A 16 5.48 -1.28 6.80
N ALA A 17 4.18 -1.47 7.04
CA ALA A 17 3.20 -0.39 6.97
C ALA A 17 3.53 0.72 7.96
N ARG A 18 3.88 0.36 9.20
CA ARG A 18 4.25 1.33 10.22
C ARG A 18 5.52 2.08 9.84
N GLU A 19 6.53 1.37 9.32
CA GLU A 19 7.77 2.01 8.89
C GLU A 19 7.53 3.00 7.75
N LEU A 20 6.68 2.64 6.80
CA LEU A 20 6.37 3.51 5.68
C LEU A 20 5.68 4.79 6.15
N VAL A 21 4.73 4.68 7.06
CA VAL A 21 4.04 5.84 7.62
C VAL A 21 5.04 6.76 8.31
N ALA A 22 5.95 6.20 9.11
CA ALA A 22 6.95 7.00 9.83
C ALA A 22 7.95 7.63 8.85
N GLU A 23 8.45 6.86 7.90
CA GLU A 23 9.47 7.35 6.98
C GLU A 23 8.94 8.43 6.04
N LEU A 24 7.72 8.27 5.56
CA LEU A 24 7.14 9.21 4.60
C LEU A 24 6.36 10.34 5.25
N GLY A 25 6.24 10.34 6.57
CA GLY A 25 5.40 11.34 7.26
C GLY A 25 3.97 11.26 6.81
N ALA A 26 3.47 10.05 6.61
CA ALA A 26 2.12 9.79 6.12
C ALA A 26 1.16 9.51 7.26
N SER A 27 -0.12 9.36 6.93
CA SER A 27 -1.18 9.16 7.94
C SER A 27 -1.59 7.71 8.09
N GLY A 28 -1.42 6.91 7.05
CA GLY A 28 -1.79 5.51 7.08
C GLY A 28 -1.18 4.72 5.94
N CYS A 29 -1.27 3.40 6.06
CA CYS A 29 -0.76 2.50 5.04
C CYS A 29 -1.56 1.21 5.07
N ALA A 30 -1.93 0.72 3.90
CA ALA A 30 -2.61 -0.56 3.72
C ALA A 30 -1.78 -1.45 2.81
N VAL A 31 -1.76 -2.74 3.14
CA VAL A 31 -1.12 -3.74 2.29
C VAL A 31 -2.19 -4.74 1.87
N SER A 32 -2.32 -4.92 0.56
CA SER A 32 -3.30 -5.84 0.00
C SER A 32 -2.61 -6.96 -0.75
N ARG A 33 -3.17 -8.16 -0.64
CA ARG A 33 -2.73 -9.36 -1.36
C ARG A 33 -3.51 -9.46 -2.66
N ALA A 34 -2.80 -9.67 -3.75
CA ALA A 34 -3.44 -9.85 -5.05
C ALA A 34 -3.78 -11.32 -5.25
N ILE A 35 -5.04 -11.60 -5.60
CA ILE A 35 -5.52 -12.93 -5.94
C ILE A 35 -6.32 -12.77 -7.22
N GLY A 36 -5.70 -13.04 -8.37
CA GLY A 36 -6.32 -12.76 -9.66
C GLY A 36 -6.61 -11.26 -9.79
N ASP A 37 -7.85 -10.90 -10.12
CA ASP A 37 -8.27 -9.51 -10.27
C ASP A 37 -8.74 -8.90 -8.95
N VAL A 38 -8.54 -9.59 -7.82
CA VAL A 38 -9.01 -9.12 -6.52
C VAL A 38 -7.83 -8.72 -5.66
N LEU A 39 -7.93 -7.56 -5.00
CA LEU A 39 -7.01 -7.16 -3.95
C LEU A 39 -7.75 -7.28 -2.62
N VAL A 40 -7.17 -8.03 -1.68
CA VAL A 40 -7.73 -8.20 -0.34
C VAL A 40 -6.81 -7.51 0.65
N LEU A 41 -7.34 -6.58 1.44
CA LEU A 41 -6.55 -5.86 2.42
C LEU A 41 -6.21 -6.78 3.58
N VAL A 42 -4.93 -7.06 3.76
CA VAL A 42 -4.47 -8.06 4.74
C VAL A 42 -3.69 -7.46 5.91
N ALA A 43 -3.24 -6.22 5.80
CA ALA A 43 -2.55 -5.54 6.90
C ALA A 43 -2.73 -4.04 6.74
N GLU A 44 -2.77 -3.34 7.86
CA GLU A 44 -2.92 -1.88 7.85
C GLU A 44 -2.27 -1.28 9.08
N TYR A 45 -1.88 -0.01 8.96
CA TYR A 45 -1.44 0.80 10.08
C TYR A 45 -1.90 2.23 9.86
N THR A 46 -2.51 2.85 10.87
CA THR A 46 -2.89 4.27 10.82
C THR A 46 -2.45 4.94 12.11
N GLU A 47 -2.06 6.21 12.00
CA GLU A 47 -1.59 6.95 13.17
C GLU A 47 -2.71 7.25 14.17
N ASP A 48 -3.92 7.44 13.69
CA ASP A 48 -5.05 7.79 14.56
C ASP A 48 -5.92 6.59 14.94
N GLY A 49 -5.54 5.39 14.52
CA GLY A 49 -6.26 4.17 14.87
C GLY A 49 -7.50 3.88 14.05
N ARG A 50 -7.81 4.69 13.02
CA ARG A 50 -8.95 4.39 12.16
C ARG A 50 -8.70 3.09 11.38
N THR A 51 -9.79 2.42 10.98
CA THR A 51 -9.67 1.21 10.19
C THR A 51 -9.78 1.53 8.71
N LEU A 52 -9.04 0.76 7.89
CA LEU A 52 -9.01 0.92 6.44
C LEU A 52 -9.73 -0.24 5.74
N GLN A 53 -10.65 -0.92 6.45
CA GLN A 53 -11.45 -2.03 5.93
C GLN A 53 -10.66 -3.32 5.75
N LEU A 54 -9.87 -3.66 6.77
CA LEU A 54 -9.12 -4.91 6.81
C LEU A 54 -10.02 -6.10 6.47
N GLY A 55 -9.55 -6.97 5.60
CA GLY A 55 -10.28 -8.16 5.18
C GLY A 55 -11.20 -7.98 4.00
N GLN A 56 -11.44 -6.75 3.56
CA GLN A 56 -12.31 -6.52 2.41
C GLN A 56 -11.52 -6.62 1.11
N GLY A 57 -12.21 -7.09 0.07
CA GLY A 57 -11.65 -7.20 -1.25
C GLY A 57 -12.31 -6.25 -2.22
N TYR A 58 -11.59 -5.90 -3.28
CA TYR A 58 -12.15 -5.12 -4.36
C TYR A 58 -11.50 -5.54 -5.68
N LEU A 59 -12.22 -5.24 -6.78
CA LEU A 59 -11.75 -5.62 -8.11
C LEU A 59 -10.80 -4.56 -8.64
N VAL A 60 -9.62 -4.99 -9.06
CA VAL A 60 -8.62 -4.09 -9.66
C VAL A 60 -9.20 -3.43 -10.91
N SER A 61 -10.00 -4.19 -11.69
CA SER A 61 -10.57 -3.66 -12.93
C SER A 61 -11.58 -2.53 -12.71
N ASP A 62 -12.08 -2.35 -11.49
CA ASP A 62 -12.97 -1.23 -11.17
C ASP A 62 -12.20 0.08 -10.93
N PHE A 63 -10.87 0.02 -10.82
CA PHE A 63 -10.03 1.17 -10.46
C PHE A 63 -8.89 1.33 -11.46
N PRO A 64 -9.06 2.20 -12.48
CA PRO A 64 -8.08 2.33 -13.57
C PRO A 64 -6.66 2.67 -13.13
N GLU A 65 -6.50 3.52 -12.09
CA GLU A 65 -5.17 3.88 -11.62
C GLU A 65 -4.49 2.69 -10.93
N THR A 66 -5.26 1.96 -10.13
CA THR A 66 -4.77 0.75 -9.47
C THR A 66 -4.40 -0.30 -10.51
N GLN A 67 -5.25 -0.47 -11.52
CA GLN A 67 -4.99 -1.42 -12.59
C GLN A 67 -3.68 -1.08 -13.32
N ALA A 68 -3.43 0.20 -13.57
CA ALA A 68 -2.19 0.63 -14.22
C ALA A 68 -0.97 0.27 -13.38
N VAL A 69 -1.03 0.51 -12.06
CA VAL A 69 0.08 0.17 -11.16
C VAL A 69 0.36 -1.33 -11.21
N MET A 70 -0.69 -2.14 -11.12
CA MET A 70 -0.54 -3.60 -11.09
C MET A 70 -0.03 -4.14 -12.42
N SER A 71 -0.52 -3.61 -13.53
CA SER A 71 -0.13 -4.09 -14.87
C SER A 71 1.26 -3.62 -15.29
N LEU A 72 1.57 -2.36 -15.03
CA LEU A 72 2.83 -1.75 -15.46
C LEU A 72 3.95 -1.96 -14.43
N ARG A 73 3.58 -2.35 -13.21
CA ARG A 73 4.52 -2.58 -12.10
C ARG A 73 5.34 -1.33 -11.78
N VAL A 74 4.68 -0.19 -11.78
CA VAL A 74 5.32 1.10 -11.47
C VAL A 74 4.53 1.83 -10.39
N PRO A 75 5.21 2.58 -9.52
CA PRO A 75 4.53 3.39 -8.51
C PRO A 75 3.70 4.50 -9.14
N ARG A 76 2.66 4.95 -8.43
CA ARG A 76 1.85 6.06 -8.87
C ARG A 76 1.35 6.84 -7.67
N ALA A 77 1.47 8.16 -7.75
CA ALA A 77 0.93 9.06 -6.74
C ALA A 77 -0.28 9.78 -7.32
N LEU A 78 -1.32 9.94 -6.52
CA LEU A 78 -2.49 10.70 -6.93
C LEU A 78 -3.07 11.49 -5.76
N SER A 79 -3.89 12.49 -6.08
CA SER A 79 -4.54 13.34 -5.11
C SER A 79 -5.97 13.58 -5.55
N THR A 80 -6.89 13.73 -4.59
CA THR A 80 -8.28 14.08 -4.91
C THR A 80 -8.37 15.43 -5.60
N ARG A 81 -7.30 16.24 -5.55
CA ARG A 81 -7.25 17.56 -6.19
C ARG A 81 -6.73 17.53 -7.61
N ASP A 82 -6.23 16.39 -8.07
CA ASP A 82 -5.73 16.27 -9.45
C ASP A 82 -6.90 16.37 -10.41
N PRO A 83 -6.79 17.20 -11.47
CA PRO A 83 -7.91 17.35 -12.40
C PRO A 83 -8.24 16.07 -13.16
N ASP A 84 -7.26 15.17 -13.30
CA ASP A 84 -7.43 13.93 -14.06
C ASP A 84 -7.63 12.70 -13.17
N VAL A 85 -7.84 12.87 -11.86
CA VAL A 85 -8.00 11.72 -10.97
C VAL A 85 -9.26 10.95 -11.32
N ASP A 86 -9.17 9.63 -11.31
CA ASP A 86 -10.33 8.78 -11.55
C ASP A 86 -11.39 9.01 -10.46
N PRO A 87 -12.65 9.24 -10.84
CA PRO A 87 -13.70 9.53 -9.84
C PRO A 87 -13.92 8.41 -8.83
N ALA A 88 -13.82 7.15 -9.24
CA ALA A 88 -14.01 6.02 -8.33
C ALA A 88 -12.92 5.97 -7.28
N GLU A 89 -11.67 6.18 -7.69
CA GLU A 89 -10.55 6.18 -6.77
C GLU A 89 -10.57 7.40 -5.83
N ALA A 90 -10.95 8.56 -6.36
CA ALA A 90 -11.10 9.75 -5.54
C ALA A 90 -12.20 9.56 -4.49
N GLN A 91 -13.29 8.90 -4.86
CA GLN A 91 -14.39 8.64 -3.95
C GLN A 91 -13.97 7.74 -2.79
N VAL A 92 -13.28 6.64 -3.10
CA VAL A 92 -12.80 5.71 -2.07
C VAL A 92 -11.81 6.41 -1.13
N LEU A 93 -10.89 7.17 -1.70
CA LEU A 93 -9.90 7.88 -0.92
C LEU A 93 -10.55 8.89 0.02
N GLY A 94 -11.49 9.67 -0.50
CA GLY A 94 -12.24 10.65 0.31
C GLY A 94 -13.09 9.99 1.39
N ASP A 95 -13.70 8.84 1.10
CA ASP A 95 -14.50 8.10 2.07
C ASP A 95 -13.65 7.61 3.25
N LEU A 96 -12.37 7.31 3.00
CA LEU A 96 -11.44 6.95 4.06
C LEU A 96 -10.94 8.16 4.85
N GLY A 97 -11.23 9.37 4.37
CA GLY A 97 -10.81 10.59 5.04
C GLY A 97 -9.43 11.09 4.62
N TYR A 98 -8.93 10.61 3.50
CA TYR A 98 -7.61 11.01 3.00
C TYR A 98 -7.74 11.81 1.70
N SER A 99 -6.69 12.54 1.35
CA SER A 99 -6.68 13.37 0.16
C SER A 99 -5.60 12.98 -0.85
N SER A 100 -4.62 12.18 -0.44
CA SER A 100 -3.56 11.75 -1.33
C SER A 100 -3.20 10.29 -1.08
N LEU A 101 -2.64 9.67 -2.11
CA LEU A 101 -2.35 8.24 -2.13
C LEU A 101 -1.08 7.99 -2.92
N LEU A 102 -0.21 7.16 -2.37
CA LEU A 102 0.94 6.63 -3.09
C LEU A 102 0.74 5.12 -3.20
N MET A 103 0.66 4.64 -4.43
CA MET A 103 0.54 3.21 -4.71
C MET A 103 1.89 2.64 -5.10
N LEU A 104 2.27 1.57 -4.44
CA LEU A 104 3.56 0.91 -4.65
C LEU A 104 3.30 -0.57 -4.93
N PRO A 105 3.61 -1.05 -6.14
CA PRO A 105 3.43 -2.47 -6.42
C PRO A 105 4.42 -3.28 -5.61
N LEU A 106 3.96 -4.36 -5.01
CA LEU A 106 4.79 -5.24 -4.20
C LEU A 106 5.07 -6.50 -5.00
N GLU A 107 6.26 -6.54 -5.58
CA GLU A 107 6.68 -7.67 -6.40
C GLU A 107 7.52 -8.64 -5.57
N VAL A 108 7.24 -9.93 -5.71
CA VAL A 108 8.02 -10.98 -5.07
C VAL A 108 8.36 -12.00 -6.15
N GLY A 109 9.65 -12.13 -6.44
CA GLY A 109 10.07 -12.90 -7.61
C GLY A 109 9.57 -12.22 -8.87
N ASP A 110 8.94 -12.99 -9.74
CA ASP A 110 8.42 -12.48 -11.01
C ASP A 110 6.95 -12.11 -10.94
N GLU A 111 6.34 -12.17 -9.76
CA GLU A 111 4.91 -11.92 -9.61
C GLU A 111 4.64 -10.65 -8.83
N VAL A 112 3.53 -10.01 -9.12
CA VAL A 112 3.01 -8.93 -8.27
C VAL A 112 2.25 -9.60 -7.14
N TRP A 113 2.87 -9.63 -5.97
CA TRP A 113 2.29 -10.23 -4.78
C TRP A 113 1.08 -9.44 -4.30
N GLY A 114 1.16 -8.13 -4.41
CA GLY A 114 0.10 -7.27 -3.96
C GLY A 114 0.40 -5.80 -4.16
N LEU A 115 -0.28 -4.98 -3.40
CA LEU A 115 -0.20 -3.52 -3.50
C LEU A 115 -0.03 -2.92 -2.11
N VAL A 116 0.88 -1.95 -2.03
CA VAL A 116 1.05 -1.13 -0.83
C VAL A 116 0.47 0.25 -1.15
N GLU A 117 -0.41 0.73 -0.28
CA GLU A 117 -1.05 2.03 -0.43
C GLU A 117 -0.71 2.89 0.77
N VAL A 118 -0.10 4.05 0.53
CA VAL A 118 0.28 5.00 1.59
C VAL A 118 -0.60 6.23 1.45
N TYR A 119 -1.21 6.64 2.55
CA TYR A 119 -2.24 7.69 2.54
C TYR A 119 -1.76 8.97 3.22
N GLY A 120 -2.14 10.10 2.64
CA GLY A 120 -1.86 11.41 3.20
C GLY A 120 -3.11 12.24 3.39
N GLU A 121 -3.04 13.16 4.35
CA GLU A 121 -4.13 14.07 4.69
C GLU A 121 -3.75 15.51 4.34
N ASP A 122 -4.75 16.37 4.33
CA ASP A 122 -4.61 17.81 4.11
C ASP A 122 -3.89 18.09 2.78
N ASP A 123 -2.78 18.80 2.82
CA ASP A 123 -2.05 19.18 1.63
C ASP A 123 -0.87 18.25 1.33
N ARG A 124 -0.76 17.12 2.06
CA ARG A 124 0.32 16.16 1.83
C ARG A 124 0.15 15.52 0.46
N THR A 125 1.14 15.66 -0.39
CA THR A 125 1.19 14.97 -1.68
C THR A 125 2.47 14.15 -1.72
N PHE A 126 2.47 13.10 -2.53
CA PHE A 126 3.62 12.20 -2.66
C PHE A 126 4.36 12.46 -3.97
N SER A 127 5.65 12.19 -3.97
CA SER A 127 6.53 12.48 -5.11
C SER A 127 7.52 11.34 -5.32
N GLY A 128 8.39 11.49 -6.31
CA GLY A 128 9.47 10.54 -6.56
C GLY A 128 10.42 10.38 -5.37
N GLY A 129 10.60 11.43 -4.58
CA GLY A 129 11.40 11.34 -3.35
C GLY A 129 10.79 10.40 -2.33
N ASP A 130 9.47 10.36 -2.25
CA ASP A 130 8.77 9.42 -1.37
C ASP A 130 8.94 7.99 -1.86
N VAL A 131 8.87 7.77 -3.17
CA VAL A 131 9.11 6.45 -3.75
C VAL A 131 10.51 5.97 -3.38
N ALA A 132 11.52 6.84 -3.54
CA ALA A 132 12.89 6.51 -3.21
C ALA A 132 13.06 6.19 -1.73
N ALA A 133 12.39 6.94 -0.86
CA ALA A 133 12.46 6.70 0.59
C ALA A 133 11.77 5.38 0.98
N ALA A 134 10.74 4.97 0.23
CA ALA A 134 10.05 3.72 0.48
C ALA A 134 10.85 2.48 0.04
N ASP A 135 11.73 2.61 -0.96
CA ASP A 135 12.41 1.48 -1.57
C ASP A 135 13.15 0.57 -0.57
N PRO A 136 13.95 1.08 0.38
CA PRO A 136 14.64 0.17 1.30
C PRO A 136 13.68 -0.64 2.17
N ILE A 137 12.56 -0.05 2.54
CA ILE A 137 11.55 -0.75 3.36
C ILE A 137 10.89 -1.85 2.53
N LEU A 138 10.54 -1.53 1.29
CA LEU A 138 9.93 -2.51 0.38
C LEU A 138 10.89 -3.63 0.02
N ASP A 139 12.17 -3.31 -0.16
CA ASP A 139 13.18 -4.33 -0.47
C ASP A 139 13.31 -5.34 0.67
N ARG A 140 13.35 -4.87 1.92
CA ARG A 140 13.40 -5.77 3.06
C ARG A 140 12.13 -6.62 3.15
N LEU A 141 10.98 -6.02 2.85
CA LEU A 141 9.71 -6.75 2.86
C LEU A 141 9.69 -7.81 1.77
N ARG A 142 10.13 -7.47 0.55
CA ARG A 142 10.21 -8.44 -0.55
C ARG A 142 11.10 -9.62 -0.19
N ASP A 143 12.25 -9.35 0.39
CA ASP A 143 13.18 -10.41 0.79
C ASP A 143 12.54 -11.32 1.83
N ALA A 144 11.86 -10.73 2.81
CA ALA A 144 11.19 -11.52 3.85
C ALA A 144 10.07 -12.37 3.28
N LEU A 145 9.26 -11.81 2.37
CA LEU A 145 8.17 -12.53 1.73
C LEU A 145 8.70 -13.67 0.85
N GLY A 146 9.78 -13.43 0.13
CA GLY A 146 10.39 -14.44 -0.73
C GLY A 146 11.01 -15.59 0.04
N SER A 147 11.27 -15.41 1.34
CA SER A 147 11.83 -16.44 2.21
C SER A 147 10.76 -17.28 2.91
N LEU A 148 9.50 -16.92 2.79
CA LEU A 148 8.43 -17.69 3.42
C LEU A 148 8.17 -18.97 2.63
N PRO A 149 7.84 -20.08 3.32
CA PRO A 149 7.55 -21.35 2.65
C PRO A 149 6.29 -21.33 1.82
#